data_596c533ca9b25b87dcfa60391b836595
#
_entry.id   596c533ca9b25b87dcfa60391b836595
#
_cell.length_a   1.000
_cell.length_b   1.000
_cell.length_c   1.000
_cell.angle_alpha   90.00
_cell.angle_beta   90.00
_cell.angle_gamma   90.00
#
_symmetry.space_group_name_H-M   'P 1'
#
loop_
_entity.id
_entity.type
_entity.pdbx_description
1 polymer ?
#
loop_
_entity_poly.entity_id
_entity_poly.type
_entity_poly.pdbx_seq_one_letter_code
_entity_poly.pdbx_strand_id
1 'polypeptide(L)'
;KQKYARNMPGRIIGRTNDVDGNEGFVMTLQTREQHIRRERATSNICTNQGLIALRATIYLSLLGKIGLPALAEICFNNAQYAFNKICSLNNYNFIYDSNQFVKEFVVQTKHHVDKLIISAEKNGFNISSPVNDSSNSLLLLAFTEKYSKSDIDKLISFLDNYK
;
A
#
# COMPACT_ATOMS: atom_id res chain seq x y z
N LYS A 1 5.80 24.85 -27.12
CA LYS A 1 5.42 26.30 -27.18
C LYS A 1 4.10 26.46 -26.41
N GLN A 2 3.99 27.50 -25.58
CA GLN A 2 2.83 27.75 -24.69
C GLN A 2 1.47 27.76 -25.41
N LYS A 3 1.44 28.20 -26.69
CA LYS A 3 0.22 28.22 -27.50
C LYS A 3 -0.45 26.85 -27.70
N TYR A 4 0.29 25.74 -27.53
CA TYR A 4 -0.23 24.39 -27.69
C TYR A 4 -0.67 23.74 -26.36
N ALA A 5 -0.36 24.37 -25.23
CA ALA A 5 -0.62 23.75 -23.89
C ALA A 5 -2.10 23.40 -23.70
N ARG A 6 -3.03 24.23 -24.20
CA ARG A 6 -4.48 23.99 -24.09
C ARG A 6 -4.99 22.88 -25.00
N ASN A 7 -4.23 22.49 -26.01
CA ASN A 7 -4.60 21.45 -26.97
C ASN A 7 -3.86 20.13 -26.72
N MET A 8 -2.97 20.09 -25.71
CA MET A 8 -2.27 18.86 -25.35
C MET A 8 -3.24 17.86 -24.76
N PRO A 9 -3.19 16.58 -25.14
CA PRO A 9 -3.94 15.52 -24.46
C PRO A 9 -3.35 15.25 -23.08
N GLY A 10 -4.18 14.65 -22.21
CA GLY A 10 -3.75 14.24 -20.89
C GLY A 10 -3.75 15.37 -19.84
N ARG A 11 -3.40 15.01 -18.63
CA ARG A 11 -3.33 15.90 -17.47
C ARG A 11 -2.02 16.68 -17.50
N ILE A 12 -2.09 17.93 -17.12
CA ILE A 12 -0.89 18.79 -16.98
C ILE A 12 -0.74 19.10 -15.50
N ILE A 13 0.39 18.71 -14.94
CA ILE A 13 0.76 18.94 -13.57
C ILE A 13 1.72 20.12 -13.50
N GLY A 14 1.38 21.12 -12.70
CA GLY A 14 2.24 22.28 -12.42
C GLY A 14 2.95 22.10 -11.09
N ARG A 15 4.21 22.49 -11.04
CA ARG A 15 4.97 22.62 -9.81
C ARG A 15 4.61 23.92 -9.11
N THR A 16 4.41 23.88 -7.79
CA THR A 16 4.08 25.03 -6.94
C THR A 16 4.66 24.84 -5.54
N ASN A 17 4.47 25.82 -4.67
CA ASN A 17 4.78 25.68 -3.24
C ASN A 17 3.48 25.80 -2.45
N ASP A 18 3.44 25.12 -1.31
CA ASP A 18 2.37 25.25 -0.33
C ASP A 18 2.52 26.55 0.51
N VAL A 19 1.63 26.75 1.47
CA VAL A 19 1.64 27.94 2.35
C VAL A 19 2.87 28.01 3.25
N ASP A 20 3.52 26.86 3.49
CA ASP A 20 4.73 26.74 4.30
C ASP A 20 6.01 26.80 3.47
N GLY A 21 5.89 26.99 2.15
CA GLY A 21 7.00 27.08 1.19
C GLY A 21 7.53 25.73 0.69
N ASN A 22 6.92 24.61 1.06
CA ASN A 22 7.33 23.29 0.57
C ASN A 22 6.89 23.08 -0.87
N GLU A 23 7.73 22.38 -1.64
CA GLU A 23 7.41 22.02 -3.03
C GLU A 23 6.21 21.08 -3.10
N GLY A 24 5.26 21.42 -3.96
CA GLY A 24 4.07 20.64 -4.23
C GLY A 24 3.70 20.60 -5.70
N PHE A 25 2.72 19.78 -6.06
CA PHE A 25 2.23 19.62 -7.42
C PHE A 25 0.73 19.80 -7.47
N VAL A 26 0.26 20.56 -8.47
CA VAL A 26 -1.16 20.81 -8.68
C VAL A 26 -1.58 20.46 -10.09
N MET A 27 -2.82 19.99 -10.23
CA MET A 27 -3.42 19.75 -11.54
C MET A 27 -3.80 21.09 -12.18
N THR A 28 -3.27 21.38 -13.37
CA THR A 28 -3.51 22.65 -14.08
C THR A 28 -4.40 22.46 -15.31
N LEU A 29 -5.00 23.54 -15.79
CA LEU A 29 -5.83 23.56 -17.00
C LEU A 29 -7.00 22.55 -16.99
N GLN A 30 -7.58 22.26 -15.85
CA GLN A 30 -8.71 21.32 -15.70
C GLN A 30 -9.95 21.73 -16.51
N THR A 31 -10.12 23.04 -16.78
CA THR A 31 -11.26 23.57 -17.55
C THR A 31 -11.36 23.04 -18.98
N ARG A 32 -10.33 22.39 -19.53
CA ARG A 32 -10.33 21.74 -20.84
C ARG A 32 -10.81 20.28 -20.79
N GLU A 33 -11.05 19.73 -19.60
CA GLU A 33 -11.42 18.34 -19.38
C GLU A 33 -12.93 18.09 -19.51
N GLN A 34 -13.31 16.86 -19.82
CA GLN A 34 -14.68 16.47 -20.15
C GLN A 34 -15.65 16.67 -18.98
N HIS A 35 -15.25 16.48 -17.74
CA HIS A 35 -16.11 16.68 -16.58
C HIS A 35 -16.53 18.16 -16.40
N ILE A 36 -15.81 19.10 -17.02
CA ILE A 36 -16.14 20.53 -17.02
C ILE A 36 -16.73 20.96 -18.36
N ARG A 37 -16.06 20.68 -19.47
CA ARG A 37 -16.44 21.14 -20.83
C ARG A 37 -17.40 20.22 -21.58
N ARG A 38 -17.65 19.03 -21.05
CA ARG A 38 -18.53 18.02 -21.67
C ARG A 38 -18.11 17.72 -23.13
N GLU A 39 -19.00 17.85 -24.10
CA GLU A 39 -18.73 17.59 -25.51
C GLU A 39 -17.70 18.53 -26.16
N ARG A 40 -17.41 19.67 -25.55
CA ARG A 40 -16.43 20.66 -26.05
C ARG A 40 -15.03 20.42 -25.47
N ALA A 41 -14.84 19.34 -24.73
CA ALA A 41 -13.54 19.06 -24.13
C ALA A 41 -12.48 18.75 -25.19
N THR A 42 -11.31 19.37 -25.06
CA THR A 42 -10.14 19.06 -25.89
C THR A 42 -9.32 17.90 -25.34
N SER A 43 -9.59 17.48 -24.10
CA SER A 43 -8.94 16.35 -23.45
C SER A 43 -9.99 15.42 -22.88
N ASN A 44 -9.93 14.16 -23.28
CA ASN A 44 -10.76 13.10 -22.78
C ASN A 44 -9.88 12.23 -21.90
N ILE A 45 -9.98 12.36 -20.58
CA ILE A 45 -9.18 11.59 -19.67
C ILE A 45 -9.99 10.41 -19.18
N CYS A 46 -9.76 9.26 -19.80
CA CYS A 46 -9.91 8.00 -19.10
C CYS A 46 -8.70 7.85 -18.17
N THR A 47 -8.94 7.69 -16.91
CA THR A 47 -7.93 7.26 -15.95
C THR A 47 -7.36 5.95 -16.44
N ASN A 48 -6.11 5.78 -16.61
CA ASN A 48 -5.28 4.68 -17.09
C ASN A 48 -5.82 3.22 -16.96
N GLN A 49 -7.14 3.01 -16.88
CA GLN A 49 -7.75 1.69 -16.70
C GLN A 49 -7.32 0.72 -17.81
N GLY A 50 -7.28 1.18 -19.06
CA GLY A 50 -6.85 0.34 -20.18
C GLY A 50 -5.41 -0.15 -20.02
N LEU A 51 -4.50 0.73 -19.59
CA LEU A 51 -3.11 0.36 -19.34
C LEU A 51 -2.96 -0.57 -18.12
N ILE A 52 -3.71 -0.31 -17.06
CA ILE A 52 -3.71 -1.17 -15.87
C ILE A 52 -4.32 -2.55 -16.20
N ALA A 53 -5.39 -2.59 -16.97
CA ALA A 53 -5.99 -3.83 -17.44
C ALA A 53 -5.02 -4.64 -18.32
N LEU A 54 -4.31 -3.99 -19.23
CA LEU A 54 -3.27 -4.63 -20.04
C LEU A 54 -2.16 -5.22 -19.14
N ARG A 55 -1.68 -4.45 -18.17
CA ARG A 55 -0.68 -4.91 -17.20
C ARG A 55 -1.16 -6.14 -16.41
N ALA A 56 -2.40 -6.12 -15.93
CA ALA A 56 -3.00 -7.26 -15.24
C ALA A 56 -3.12 -8.47 -16.16
N THR A 57 -3.53 -8.29 -17.41
CA THR A 57 -3.64 -9.37 -18.41
C THR A 57 -2.28 -10.02 -18.67
N ILE A 58 -1.23 -9.23 -18.88
CA ILE A 58 0.13 -9.75 -19.07
C ILE A 58 0.59 -10.52 -17.84
N TYR A 59 0.40 -9.96 -16.64
CA TYR A 59 0.79 -10.59 -15.37
C TYR A 59 0.09 -11.95 -15.19
N LEU A 60 -1.23 -12.00 -15.35
CA LEU A 60 -2.01 -13.24 -15.21
C LEU A 60 -1.64 -14.27 -16.28
N SER A 61 -1.34 -13.81 -17.50
CA SER A 61 -0.90 -14.71 -18.59
C SER A 61 0.47 -15.32 -18.31
N LEU A 62 1.39 -14.56 -17.70
CA LEU A 62 2.71 -15.07 -17.32
C LEU A 62 2.62 -16.08 -16.17
N LEU A 63 1.78 -15.84 -15.17
CA LEU A 63 1.58 -16.78 -14.07
C LEU A 63 0.85 -18.05 -14.52
N GLY A 64 -0.16 -17.91 -15.37
CA GLY A 64 -0.98 -19.02 -15.84
C GLY A 64 -1.74 -19.71 -14.70
N LYS A 65 -2.31 -20.86 -15.02
CA LYS A 65 -3.16 -21.63 -14.09
C LYS A 65 -2.41 -22.24 -12.89
N ILE A 66 -1.10 -22.41 -13.01
CA ILE A 66 -0.26 -23.00 -11.95
C ILE A 66 0.39 -21.90 -11.10
N GLY A 67 0.90 -20.84 -11.74
CA GLY A 67 1.64 -19.78 -11.04
C GLY A 67 0.76 -18.96 -10.10
N LEU A 68 -0.50 -18.70 -10.44
CA LEU A 68 -1.40 -17.91 -9.59
C LEU A 68 -1.72 -18.61 -8.25
N PRO A 69 -2.11 -19.92 -8.23
CA PRO A 69 -2.26 -20.66 -6.98
C PRO A 69 -0.97 -20.76 -6.17
N ALA A 70 0.16 -21.04 -6.83
CA ALA A 70 1.46 -21.13 -6.15
C ALA A 70 1.86 -19.81 -5.49
N LEU A 71 1.61 -18.67 -6.14
CA LEU A 71 1.84 -17.35 -5.58
C LEU A 71 0.96 -17.10 -4.35
N ALA A 72 -0.32 -17.46 -4.41
CA ALA A 72 -1.23 -17.34 -3.29
C ALA A 72 -0.78 -18.21 -2.10
N GLU A 73 -0.28 -19.41 -2.35
CA GLU A 73 0.27 -20.30 -1.33
C GLU A 73 1.53 -19.69 -0.67
N ILE A 74 2.43 -19.08 -1.44
CA ILE A 74 3.59 -18.39 -0.89
C ILE A 74 3.15 -17.24 0.04
N CYS A 75 2.20 -16.41 -0.40
CA CYS A 75 1.67 -15.33 0.44
C CYS A 75 1.07 -15.86 1.74
N PHE A 76 0.26 -16.91 1.65
CA PHE A 76 -0.35 -17.56 2.81
C PHE A 76 0.70 -18.09 3.78
N ASN A 77 1.68 -18.85 3.28
CA ASN A 77 2.73 -19.45 4.10
C ASN A 77 3.60 -18.38 4.78
N ASN A 78 3.94 -17.29 4.07
CA ASN A 78 4.66 -16.16 4.65
C ASN A 78 3.87 -15.49 5.77
N ALA A 79 2.57 -15.25 5.55
CA ALA A 79 1.71 -14.65 6.56
C ALA A 79 1.52 -15.56 7.78
N GLN A 80 1.31 -16.86 7.58
CA GLN A 80 1.20 -17.84 8.68
C GLN A 80 2.51 -17.95 9.49
N TYR A 81 3.66 -17.95 8.78
CA TYR A 81 4.96 -17.97 9.45
C TYR A 81 5.16 -16.72 10.34
N ALA A 82 4.89 -15.53 9.76
CA ALA A 82 5.01 -14.27 10.49
C ALA A 82 4.04 -14.21 11.68
N PHE A 83 2.79 -14.60 11.48
CA PHE A 83 1.77 -14.65 12.51
C PHE A 83 2.19 -15.49 13.71
N ASN A 84 2.60 -16.75 13.46
CA ASN A 84 3.02 -17.67 14.52
C ASN A 84 4.20 -17.12 15.32
N LYS A 85 5.17 -16.50 14.64
CA LYS A 85 6.33 -15.89 15.28
C LYS A 85 5.97 -14.65 16.10
N ILE A 86 5.16 -13.76 15.55
CA ILE A 86 4.77 -12.51 16.24
C ILE A 86 3.89 -12.81 17.45
N CYS A 87 2.93 -13.73 17.33
CA CYS A 87 2.10 -14.13 18.45
C CYS A 87 2.85 -14.90 19.55
N SER A 88 4.06 -15.40 19.29
CA SER A 88 4.94 -15.96 20.31
C SER A 88 5.70 -14.91 21.13
N LEU A 89 5.69 -13.62 20.70
CA LEU A 89 6.33 -12.53 21.42
C LEU A 89 5.43 -12.05 22.58
N ASN A 90 6.02 -11.69 23.71
CA ASN A 90 5.30 -11.32 24.94
C ASN A 90 4.40 -10.07 24.84
N ASN A 91 4.65 -9.22 23.85
CA ASN A 91 3.96 -7.92 23.69
C ASN A 91 2.89 -7.93 22.60
N TYR A 92 2.65 -9.07 21.95
CA TYR A 92 1.74 -9.18 20.81
C TYR A 92 0.76 -10.33 21.02
N ASN A 93 -0.53 -10.07 20.82
CA ASN A 93 -1.59 -11.07 20.98
C ASN A 93 -2.53 -11.04 19.78
N PHE A 94 -3.06 -12.18 19.41
CA PHE A 94 -4.17 -12.27 18.46
C PHE A 94 -5.49 -12.15 19.21
N ILE A 95 -6.39 -11.32 18.71
CA ILE A 95 -7.64 -10.96 19.40
C ILE A 95 -8.90 -11.49 18.72
N TYR A 96 -8.77 -12.16 17.59
CA TYR A 96 -9.90 -12.70 16.84
C TYR A 96 -10.09 -14.19 17.13
N ASP A 97 -11.34 -14.67 17.05
CA ASP A 97 -11.68 -16.06 17.34
C ASP A 97 -11.17 -17.07 16.30
N SER A 98 -10.77 -16.59 15.12
CA SER A 98 -10.23 -17.44 14.08
C SER A 98 -9.04 -16.79 13.38
N ASN A 99 -8.05 -17.61 13.05
CA ASN A 99 -6.88 -17.22 12.26
C ASN A 99 -7.13 -17.37 10.74
N GLN A 100 -8.35 -17.15 10.29
CA GLN A 100 -8.73 -17.21 8.88
C GLN A 100 -8.33 -15.93 8.17
N PHE A 101 -7.10 -15.87 7.71
CA PHE A 101 -6.56 -14.81 6.87
C PHE A 101 -5.67 -15.41 5.78
N VAL A 102 -5.45 -14.68 4.69
CA VAL A 102 -4.59 -15.14 3.59
C VAL A 102 -3.21 -14.50 3.66
N LYS A 103 -3.14 -13.18 3.66
CA LYS A 103 -1.87 -12.43 3.60
C LYS A 103 -1.81 -11.26 4.58
N GLU A 104 -2.93 -10.91 5.18
CA GLU A 104 -3.04 -9.76 6.09
C GLU A 104 -3.69 -10.21 7.39
N PHE A 105 -3.16 -9.74 8.51
CA PHE A 105 -3.73 -9.99 9.83
C PHE A 105 -3.48 -8.81 10.76
N VAL A 106 -4.28 -8.75 11.81
CA VAL A 106 -4.18 -7.74 12.86
C VAL A 106 -3.77 -8.42 14.16
N VAL A 107 -2.81 -7.83 14.85
CA VAL A 107 -2.45 -8.23 16.22
C VAL A 107 -2.60 -7.05 17.17
N GLN A 108 -2.97 -7.33 18.39
CA GLN A 108 -2.92 -6.36 19.46
C GLN A 108 -1.51 -6.30 20.03
N THR A 109 -1.02 -5.09 20.30
CA THR A 109 0.27 -4.84 20.94
C THR A 109 0.10 -4.03 22.22
N LYS A 110 1.01 -4.23 23.17
CA LYS A 110 1.12 -3.41 24.39
C LYS A 110 1.78 -2.06 24.15
N HIS A 111 2.42 -1.90 23.00
CA HIS A 111 3.09 -0.65 22.62
C HIS A 111 2.10 0.35 22.01
N HIS A 112 2.44 1.64 22.09
CA HIS A 112 1.72 2.70 21.42
C HIS A 112 1.96 2.63 19.91
N VAL A 113 0.93 2.30 19.13
CA VAL A 113 1.07 1.91 17.72
C VAL A 113 1.65 3.03 16.85
N ASP A 114 1.24 4.29 17.06
CA ASP A 114 1.78 5.41 16.28
C ASP A 114 3.30 5.55 16.44
N LYS A 115 3.80 5.39 17.67
CA LYS A 115 5.25 5.44 17.95
C LYS A 115 5.98 4.24 17.33
N LEU A 116 5.36 3.07 17.40
CA LEU A 116 5.89 1.84 16.80
C LEU A 116 5.99 1.98 15.28
N ILE A 117 4.95 2.52 14.61
CA ILE A 117 4.94 2.76 13.15
C ILE A 117 6.06 3.72 12.75
N ILE A 118 6.20 4.86 13.43
CA ILE A 118 7.27 5.83 13.14
C ILE A 118 8.66 5.20 13.33
N SER A 119 8.82 4.38 14.36
CA SER A 119 10.09 3.66 14.58
C SER A 119 10.36 2.60 13.53
N ALA A 120 9.34 1.85 13.12
CA ALA A 120 9.42 0.84 12.07
C ALA A 120 9.83 1.47 10.73
N GLU A 121 9.24 2.59 10.35
CA GLU A 121 9.56 3.33 9.13
C GLU A 121 11.04 3.76 9.10
N LYS A 122 11.56 4.29 10.21
CA LYS A 122 12.97 4.63 10.35
C LYS A 122 13.93 3.42 10.21
N ASN A 123 13.42 2.22 10.50
CA ASN A 123 14.15 0.96 10.35
C ASN A 123 13.85 0.25 9.01
N GLY A 124 13.14 0.91 8.08
CA GLY A 124 12.85 0.39 6.74
C GLY A 124 11.65 -0.56 6.67
N PHE A 125 10.80 -0.60 7.70
CA PHE A 125 9.59 -1.41 7.72
C PHE A 125 8.35 -0.54 7.54
N ASN A 126 7.49 -0.91 6.60
CA ASN A 126 6.20 -0.28 6.40
C ASN A 126 5.11 -1.14 7.05
N ILE A 127 4.67 -0.73 8.22
CA ILE A 127 3.58 -1.35 8.99
C ILE A 127 2.50 -0.30 9.24
N SER A 128 1.28 -0.71 9.57
CA SER A 128 0.17 0.23 9.74
C SER A 128 -0.76 -0.18 10.89
N SER A 129 -1.71 0.68 11.21
CA SER A 129 -2.86 0.36 12.06
C SER A 129 -4.13 0.21 11.22
N PRO A 130 -5.14 -0.55 11.69
CA PRO A 130 -6.46 -0.55 11.05
C PRO A 130 -7.10 0.83 11.06
N VAL A 131 -7.92 1.10 10.04
CA VAL A 131 -8.72 2.33 9.99
C VAL A 131 -9.70 2.33 11.18
N ASN A 132 -9.78 3.44 11.91
CA ASN A 132 -10.62 3.63 13.10
C ASN A 132 -10.20 2.84 14.36
N ASP A 133 -8.94 2.48 14.51
CA ASP A 133 -8.45 1.98 15.80
C ASP A 133 -8.39 3.11 16.84
N SER A 134 -9.46 3.27 17.62
CA SER A 134 -9.52 4.23 18.72
C SER A 134 -8.65 3.82 19.93
N SER A 135 -8.25 2.55 20.01
CA SER A 135 -7.45 2.04 21.12
C SER A 135 -5.96 2.30 20.95
N ASN A 136 -5.51 2.62 19.74
CA ASN A 136 -4.10 2.78 19.36
C ASN A 136 -3.22 1.61 19.81
N SER A 137 -3.79 0.41 19.74
CA SER A 137 -3.16 -0.85 20.16
C SER A 137 -3.19 -1.94 19.10
N LEU A 138 -3.75 -1.66 17.92
CA LEU A 138 -3.89 -2.64 16.85
C LEU A 138 -2.87 -2.38 15.72
N LEU A 139 -2.11 -3.41 15.40
CA LEU A 139 -1.10 -3.41 14.35
C LEU A 139 -1.58 -4.26 13.18
N LEU A 140 -1.71 -3.68 12.00
CA LEU A 140 -2.02 -4.34 10.75
C LEU A 140 -0.74 -4.70 10.01
N LEU A 141 -0.59 -5.97 9.69
CA LEU A 141 0.58 -6.54 9.00
C LEU A 141 0.15 -7.28 7.74
N ALA A 142 0.93 -7.12 6.67
CA ALA A 142 0.69 -7.76 5.38
C ALA A 142 1.97 -8.41 4.86
N PHE A 143 1.86 -9.66 4.42
CA PHE A 143 2.98 -10.43 3.87
C PHE A 143 2.62 -10.98 2.51
N THR A 144 3.47 -10.73 1.53
CA THR A 144 3.29 -11.18 0.15
C THR A 144 4.47 -12.04 -0.30
N GLU A 145 4.42 -12.50 -1.52
CA GLU A 145 5.49 -13.24 -2.18
C GLU A 145 6.81 -12.46 -2.31
N LYS A 146 6.77 -11.15 -2.11
CA LYS A 146 7.95 -10.29 -2.23
C LYS A 146 8.92 -10.39 -1.06
N TYR A 147 8.47 -10.95 0.05
CA TYR A 147 9.28 -11.05 1.25
C TYR A 147 9.87 -12.43 1.39
N SER A 148 11.19 -12.46 1.56
CA SER A 148 11.90 -13.68 1.96
C SER A 148 11.68 -13.96 3.45
N LYS A 149 11.93 -15.20 3.87
CA LYS A 149 11.92 -15.57 5.29
C LYS A 149 12.88 -14.67 6.10
N SER A 150 14.05 -14.35 5.56
CA SER A 150 15.02 -13.45 6.20
C SER A 150 14.46 -12.04 6.43
N ASP A 151 13.64 -11.52 5.50
CA ASP A 151 13.04 -10.20 5.67
C ASP A 151 11.95 -10.21 6.74
N ILE A 152 11.19 -11.29 6.81
CA ILE A 152 10.20 -11.52 7.88
C ILE A 152 10.91 -11.63 9.24
N ASP A 153 11.99 -12.40 9.33
CA ASP A 153 12.77 -12.57 10.57
C ASP A 153 13.38 -11.24 11.05
N LYS A 154 13.81 -10.36 10.14
CA LYS A 154 14.27 -9.00 10.51
C LYS A 154 13.17 -8.16 11.14
N LEU A 155 11.97 -8.18 10.57
CA LEU A 155 10.81 -7.49 11.15
C LEU A 155 10.48 -8.06 12.54
N ILE A 156 10.44 -9.39 12.69
CA ILE A 156 10.18 -10.05 13.98
C ILE A 156 11.22 -9.62 15.02
N SER A 157 12.50 -9.62 14.66
CA SER A 157 13.59 -9.17 15.53
C SER A 157 13.45 -7.70 15.93
N PHE A 158 13.00 -6.84 15.00
CA PHE A 158 12.71 -5.43 15.30
C PHE A 158 11.56 -5.32 16.32
N LEU A 159 10.45 -6.06 16.11
CA LEU A 159 9.29 -6.02 16.98
C LEU A 159 9.60 -6.57 18.40
N ASP A 160 10.44 -7.61 18.50
CA ASP A 160 10.86 -8.21 19.78
C ASP A 160 11.75 -7.26 20.60
N ASN A 161 12.61 -6.51 19.94
CA ASN A 161 13.55 -5.56 20.57
C ASN A 161 12.96 -4.16 20.80
N TYR A 162 11.74 -3.89 20.34
CA TYR A 162 11.09 -2.61 20.53
C TYR A 162 10.63 -2.43 21.98
N LYS A 163 11.04 -1.28 22.60
CA LYS A 163 10.80 -0.97 24.03
C LYS A 163 9.89 0.25 24.18
#